data_a863d1f94b269da5b6d5813d55be3751
#
_entry.id   a863d1f94b269da5b6d5813d55be3751
#
_cell.length_a   1.000
_cell.length_b   1.000
_cell.length_c   1.000
_cell.angle_alpha   90.00
_cell.angle_beta   90.00
_cell.angle_gamma   90.00
#
_symmetry.space_group_name_H-M   'P 1'
#
loop_
_entity.id
_entity.type
_entity.pdbx_description
1 polymer ?
#
loop_
_entity_poly.entity_id
_entity_poly.type
_entity_poly.pdbx_seq_one_letter_code
_entity_poly.pdbx_strand_id
1 'polypeptide(L)'
;MKSRITRMTAALLAAVLSLSLLVGCKPKKELTRYSTIFYDVFDTVTQVIAYCESEEEFNTLMQALHQDLVSYNQLYDIYNDYDGVVNVKTINENAGKAPVQVDDRILSMLELARQMYDLTGGKINIAMGSVLGIWHDYREAAEKDASDADNTLPAQEELEAAAQHCNINDLVINEDAKTVYLSDPEMSLDVGSVGKGYAVEMVCRAAEARGLTSALVSVGG
;
A
#
# COMPACT_ATOMS: atom_id res chain seq x y z
N MET A 1 12.32 73.40 11.22
CA MET A 1 11.29 72.40 10.88
C MET A 1 11.87 71.13 10.23
N LYS A 2 12.75 71.20 9.23
CA LYS A 2 13.38 70.07 8.53
C LYS A 2 14.12 69.08 9.48
N SER A 3 14.89 69.57 10.47
CA SER A 3 15.69 68.72 11.41
C SER A 3 14.82 67.87 12.36
N ARG A 4 13.61 68.28 12.73
CA ARG A 4 12.71 67.48 13.57
C ARG A 4 12.03 66.35 12.77
N ILE A 5 11.70 66.60 11.54
CA ILE A 5 11.08 65.60 10.65
C ILE A 5 12.08 64.48 10.35
N THR A 6 13.33 64.81 10.06
CA THR A 6 14.40 63.82 9.82
C THR A 6 14.70 62.95 11.04
N ARG A 7 14.63 63.54 12.27
CA ARG A 7 14.80 62.72 13.51
C ARG A 7 13.61 61.79 13.78
N MET A 8 12.41 62.26 13.48
CA MET A 8 11.19 61.42 13.62
C MET A 8 11.16 60.25 12.61
N THR A 9 11.56 60.51 11.36
CA THR A 9 11.64 59.45 10.34
C THR A 9 12.76 58.44 10.69
N ALA A 10 13.89 58.87 11.17
CA ALA A 10 14.97 57.98 11.60
C ALA A 10 14.58 57.12 12.85
N ALA A 11 13.85 57.69 13.80
CA ALA A 11 13.32 56.98 14.95
C ALA A 11 12.25 55.95 14.56
N LEU A 12 11.38 56.29 13.59
CA LEU A 12 10.37 55.36 13.05
C LEU A 12 11.02 54.19 12.29
N LEU A 13 12.03 54.49 11.46
CA LEU A 13 12.79 53.45 10.75
C LEU A 13 13.53 52.50 11.73
N ALA A 14 14.13 53.05 12.76
CA ALA A 14 14.80 52.28 13.80
C ALA A 14 13.80 51.37 14.57
N ALA A 15 12.61 51.90 14.89
CA ALA A 15 11.56 51.11 15.53
C ALA A 15 11.00 49.99 14.62
N VAL A 16 10.82 50.23 13.33
CA VAL A 16 10.42 49.18 12.36
C VAL A 16 11.50 48.16 12.18
N LEU A 17 12.77 48.54 12.10
CA LEU A 17 13.91 47.62 12.05
C LEU A 17 14.06 46.77 13.33
N SER A 18 13.85 47.35 14.51
CA SER A 18 13.88 46.61 15.76
C SER A 18 12.68 45.67 15.93
N LEU A 19 11.48 46.01 15.42
CA LEU A 19 10.34 45.11 15.38
C LEU A 19 10.55 43.95 14.41
N SER A 20 11.23 44.16 13.28
CA SER A 20 11.52 43.07 12.31
C SER A 20 12.59 42.10 12.86
N LEU A 21 13.46 42.52 13.77
CA LEU A 21 14.42 41.63 14.44
C LEU A 21 13.76 40.79 15.56
N LEU A 22 12.54 41.15 16.01
CA LEU A 22 11.77 40.36 16.98
C LEU A 22 10.91 39.26 16.32
N VAL A 23 10.84 39.22 14.98
CA VAL A 23 10.34 38.05 14.27
C VAL A 23 11.44 36.97 14.36
N GLY A 24 11.69 36.52 15.57
CA GLY A 24 12.67 35.48 15.86
C GLY A 24 12.33 34.23 15.10
N CYS A 25 13.35 33.55 14.60
CA CYS A 25 13.24 32.17 14.12
C CYS A 25 12.37 31.38 15.11
N LYS A 26 11.25 30.83 14.65
CA LYS A 26 10.54 29.82 15.45
C LYS A 26 11.60 28.81 15.88
N PRO A 27 11.69 28.44 17.16
CA PRO A 27 12.64 27.41 17.57
C PRO A 27 12.41 26.21 16.67
N LYS A 28 13.47 25.70 16.05
CA LYS A 28 13.40 24.51 15.24
C LYS A 28 12.97 23.39 16.21
N LYS A 29 11.78 22.83 15.99
CA LYS A 29 11.28 21.75 16.82
C LYS A 29 12.31 20.61 16.78
N GLU A 30 12.74 20.15 17.95
CA GLU A 30 13.61 18.99 18.03
C GLU A 30 12.76 17.74 17.79
N LEU A 31 13.12 17.00 16.75
CA LEU A 31 12.48 15.73 16.45
C LEU A 31 13.27 14.59 17.09
N THR A 32 12.58 13.72 17.80
CA THR A 32 13.13 12.52 18.40
C THR A 32 12.84 11.32 17.51
N ARG A 33 13.80 10.38 17.38
CA ARG A 33 13.64 9.15 16.63
C ARG A 33 12.87 8.12 17.46
N TYR A 34 11.77 7.65 16.90
CA TYR A 34 10.96 6.54 17.42
C TYR A 34 10.91 5.38 16.41
N SER A 35 10.55 4.18 16.86
CA SER A 35 10.34 3.03 15.98
C SER A 35 9.33 2.07 16.57
N THR A 36 8.60 1.38 15.66
CA THR A 36 7.66 0.31 16.02
C THR A 36 7.72 -0.81 14.99
N ILE A 37 7.18 -1.97 15.36
CA ILE A 37 7.09 -3.17 14.50
C ILE A 37 5.66 -3.71 14.59
N PHE A 38 5.10 -4.10 13.44
CA PHE A 38 3.84 -4.82 13.31
C PHE A 38 4.10 -6.19 12.69
N TYR A 39 3.32 -7.22 13.08
CA TYR A 39 3.46 -8.61 12.63
C TYR A 39 2.18 -9.17 12.01
N ASP A 40 1.13 -8.38 11.95
CA ASP A 40 -0.24 -8.77 11.67
C ASP A 40 -0.77 -8.25 10.31
N VAL A 41 0.13 -7.80 9.44
CA VAL A 41 -0.22 -7.30 8.11
C VAL A 41 0.68 -7.90 7.03
N PHE A 42 0.08 -8.31 5.92
CA PHE A 42 0.75 -8.86 4.72
C PHE A 42 1.63 -10.10 4.96
N ASP A 43 1.35 -10.88 6.01
CA ASP A 43 2.10 -12.07 6.42
C ASP A 43 3.61 -11.83 6.51
N THR A 44 3.99 -10.65 7.01
CA THR A 44 5.38 -10.26 7.08
C THR A 44 5.65 -9.29 8.23
N VAL A 45 6.93 -9.01 8.47
CA VAL A 45 7.35 -7.99 9.44
C VAL A 45 7.27 -6.61 8.81
N THR A 46 6.51 -5.73 9.45
CA THR A 46 6.46 -4.30 9.09
C THR A 46 7.20 -3.49 10.14
N GLN A 47 8.22 -2.75 9.72
CA GLN A 47 8.97 -1.83 10.59
C GLN A 47 8.74 -0.40 10.16
N VAL A 48 8.47 0.47 11.15
CA VAL A 48 8.39 1.92 10.95
C VAL A 48 9.40 2.62 11.85
N ILE A 49 10.18 3.52 11.26
CA ILE A 49 11.05 4.46 11.95
C ILE A 49 10.55 5.85 11.60
N ALA A 50 10.33 6.70 12.61
CA ALA A 50 9.86 8.07 12.38
C ALA A 50 10.52 9.07 13.33
N TYR A 51 10.55 10.33 12.90
CA TYR A 51 11.03 11.46 13.71
C TYR A 51 9.84 12.34 14.04
N CYS A 52 9.47 12.41 15.33
CA CYS A 52 8.31 13.12 15.85
C CYS A 52 8.70 14.06 17.00
N GLU A 53 7.85 15.03 17.32
CA GLU A 53 8.08 15.97 18.41
C GLU A 53 7.89 15.31 19.79
N SER A 54 7.01 14.29 19.86
CA SER A 54 6.72 13.55 21.08
C SER A 54 6.36 12.09 20.80
N GLU A 55 6.43 11.26 21.83
CA GLU A 55 5.98 9.87 21.78
C GLU A 55 4.47 9.77 21.58
N GLU A 56 3.68 10.68 22.11
CA GLU A 56 2.24 10.74 21.93
C GLU A 56 1.86 10.98 20.45
N GLU A 57 2.55 11.93 19.81
CA GLU A 57 2.39 12.18 18.37
C GLU A 57 2.77 10.94 17.55
N PHE A 58 3.93 10.34 17.85
CA PHE A 58 4.36 9.11 17.19
C PHE A 58 3.30 8.00 17.33
N ASN A 59 2.83 7.73 18.54
CA ASN A 59 1.85 6.67 18.78
C ASN A 59 0.54 6.92 18.03
N THR A 60 0.07 8.16 17.99
CA THR A 60 -1.14 8.55 17.25
C THR A 60 -0.98 8.32 15.75
N LEU A 61 0.15 8.73 15.17
CA LEU A 61 0.44 8.52 13.76
C LEU A 61 0.61 7.04 13.42
N MET A 62 1.27 6.27 14.30
CA MET A 62 1.47 4.82 14.08
C MET A 62 0.17 4.04 14.19
N GLN A 63 -0.74 4.42 15.08
CA GLN A 63 -2.07 3.81 15.14
C GLN A 63 -2.85 4.02 13.84
N ALA A 64 -2.85 5.23 13.30
CA ALA A 64 -3.51 5.54 12.03
C ALA A 64 -2.85 4.82 10.84
N LEU A 65 -1.51 4.80 10.79
CA LEU A 65 -0.74 4.11 9.75
C LEU A 65 -1.02 2.59 9.78
N HIS A 66 -1.05 1.98 10.98
CA HIS A 66 -1.36 0.57 11.14
C HIS A 66 -2.79 0.25 10.68
N GLN A 67 -3.78 1.07 11.04
CA GLN A 67 -5.17 0.89 10.58
C GLN A 67 -5.28 0.95 9.06
N ASP A 68 -4.55 1.87 8.40
CA ASP A 68 -4.51 1.93 6.95
C ASP A 68 -3.90 0.64 6.36
N LEU A 69 -2.76 0.16 6.91
CA LEU A 69 -2.13 -1.10 6.47
C LEU A 69 -3.08 -2.29 6.62
N VAL A 70 -3.77 -2.42 7.77
CA VAL A 70 -4.78 -3.47 8.00
C VAL A 70 -5.87 -3.41 6.93
N SER A 71 -6.36 -2.21 6.63
CA SER A 71 -7.40 -2.04 5.61
C SER A 71 -6.94 -2.47 4.21
N TYR A 72 -5.72 -2.12 3.80
CA TYR A 72 -5.16 -2.58 2.53
C TYR A 72 -4.88 -4.08 2.52
N ASN A 73 -4.40 -4.64 3.64
CA ASN A 73 -4.19 -6.08 3.79
C ASN A 73 -5.49 -6.84 3.54
N GLN A 74 -6.59 -6.42 4.17
CA GLN A 74 -7.90 -7.05 4.00
C GLN A 74 -8.44 -6.94 2.57
N LEU A 75 -8.26 -5.77 1.92
CA LEU A 75 -8.74 -5.55 0.54
C LEU A 75 -7.97 -6.38 -0.49
N TYR A 76 -6.67 -6.63 -0.27
CA TYR A 76 -5.81 -7.32 -1.23
C TYR A 76 -5.62 -8.79 -0.93
N ASP A 77 -6.23 -9.28 0.16
CA ASP A 77 -6.20 -10.70 0.52
C ASP A 77 -6.93 -11.55 -0.53
N ILE A 78 -6.25 -12.64 -0.93
CA ILE A 78 -6.78 -13.63 -1.87
C ILE A 78 -7.16 -14.95 -1.19
N TYR A 79 -6.93 -15.07 0.13
CA TYR A 79 -7.10 -16.31 0.90
C TYR A 79 -8.23 -16.22 1.93
N ASN A 80 -8.37 -15.08 2.63
CA ASN A 80 -9.26 -14.95 3.78
C ASN A 80 -10.47 -14.06 3.48
N ASP A 81 -11.58 -14.35 4.17
CA ASP A 81 -12.77 -13.50 4.21
C ASP A 81 -12.72 -12.59 5.45
N TYR A 82 -13.25 -11.39 5.29
CA TYR A 82 -13.40 -10.41 6.37
C TYR A 82 -14.84 -9.89 6.38
N ASP A 83 -15.43 -9.77 7.56
CA ASP A 83 -16.83 -9.35 7.69
C ASP A 83 -17.06 -7.96 7.09
N GLY A 84 -17.97 -7.89 6.14
CA GLY A 84 -18.30 -6.65 5.43
C GLY A 84 -17.26 -6.14 4.42
N VAL A 85 -16.20 -6.90 4.12
CA VAL A 85 -15.15 -6.53 3.16
C VAL A 85 -15.29 -7.33 1.87
N VAL A 86 -15.41 -6.62 0.76
CA VAL A 86 -15.25 -7.19 -0.59
C VAL A 86 -13.79 -7.02 -0.97
N ASN A 87 -13.07 -8.12 -1.18
CA ASN A 87 -11.63 -8.16 -1.44
C ASN A 87 -11.28 -8.90 -2.74
N VAL A 88 -10.00 -9.11 -3.01
CA VAL A 88 -9.54 -9.81 -4.22
C VAL A 88 -10.00 -11.27 -4.22
N LYS A 89 -10.08 -11.94 -3.05
CA LYS A 89 -10.68 -13.29 -2.94
C LYS A 89 -12.12 -13.30 -3.46
N THR A 90 -12.93 -12.32 -3.06
CA THR A 90 -14.33 -12.20 -3.54
C THR A 90 -14.39 -12.07 -5.07
N ILE A 91 -13.44 -11.34 -5.68
CA ILE A 91 -13.35 -11.24 -7.15
C ILE A 91 -13.04 -12.60 -7.75
N ASN A 92 -12.04 -13.32 -7.23
CA ASN A 92 -11.65 -14.65 -7.70
C ASN A 92 -12.79 -15.66 -7.61
N GLU A 93 -13.51 -15.68 -6.51
CA GLU A 93 -14.66 -16.59 -6.32
C GLU A 93 -15.84 -16.31 -7.26
N ASN A 94 -15.89 -15.12 -7.85
CA ASN A 94 -16.92 -14.72 -8.82
C ASN A 94 -16.44 -14.76 -10.27
N ALA A 95 -15.27 -15.35 -10.55
CA ALA A 95 -14.78 -15.53 -11.91
C ALA A 95 -15.80 -16.29 -12.79
N GLY A 96 -16.03 -15.79 -13.99
CA GLY A 96 -17.01 -16.33 -14.93
C GLY A 96 -18.49 -16.18 -14.54
N LYS A 97 -18.80 -15.61 -13.34
CA LYS A 97 -20.19 -15.53 -12.83
C LYS A 97 -20.81 -14.16 -13.02
N ALA A 98 -20.27 -13.13 -12.37
CA ALA A 98 -20.81 -11.78 -12.42
C ALA A 98 -19.74 -10.73 -12.03
N PRO A 99 -19.90 -9.48 -12.49
CA PRO A 99 -19.09 -8.36 -12.00
C PRO A 99 -19.29 -8.16 -10.49
N VAL A 100 -18.18 -7.91 -9.78
CA VAL A 100 -18.13 -7.65 -8.35
C VAL A 100 -17.90 -6.15 -8.13
N GLN A 101 -18.76 -5.51 -7.35
CA GLN A 101 -18.55 -4.12 -6.93
C GLN A 101 -17.45 -4.06 -5.86
N VAL A 102 -16.46 -3.18 -6.04
CA VAL A 102 -15.26 -3.12 -5.21
C VAL A 102 -14.95 -1.71 -4.71
N ASP A 103 -14.07 -1.63 -3.71
CA ASP A 103 -13.51 -0.38 -3.21
C ASP A 103 -12.59 0.28 -4.26
N ASP A 104 -12.56 1.61 -4.31
CA ASP A 104 -11.72 2.39 -5.23
C ASP A 104 -10.22 2.04 -5.11
N ARG A 105 -9.78 1.60 -3.93
CA ARG A 105 -8.40 1.18 -3.69
C ARG A 105 -8.04 -0.11 -4.43
N ILE A 106 -9.00 -1.02 -4.60
CA ILE A 106 -8.82 -2.21 -5.44
C ILE A 106 -8.75 -1.80 -6.91
N LEU A 107 -9.67 -0.96 -7.38
CA LEU A 107 -9.65 -0.47 -8.78
C LEU A 107 -8.31 0.16 -9.13
N SER A 108 -7.87 1.14 -8.35
CA SER A 108 -6.62 1.86 -8.62
C SER A 108 -5.38 0.95 -8.59
N MET A 109 -5.35 -0.05 -7.71
CA MET A 109 -4.27 -1.05 -7.68
C MET A 109 -4.31 -1.95 -8.93
N LEU A 110 -5.49 -2.41 -9.36
CA LEU A 110 -5.63 -3.24 -10.56
C LEU A 110 -5.28 -2.48 -11.84
N GLU A 111 -5.62 -1.19 -11.92
CA GLU A 111 -5.21 -0.31 -13.02
C GLU A 111 -3.68 -0.14 -13.08
N LEU A 112 -3.04 0.10 -11.93
CA LEU A 112 -1.58 0.12 -11.86
C LEU A 112 -0.99 -1.22 -12.31
N ALA A 113 -1.56 -2.34 -11.88
CA ALA A 113 -1.08 -3.67 -12.26
C ALA A 113 -1.17 -3.90 -13.78
N ARG A 114 -2.23 -3.43 -14.45
CA ARG A 114 -2.34 -3.45 -15.93
C ARG A 114 -1.26 -2.59 -16.60
N GLN A 115 -1.03 -1.39 -16.08
CA GLN A 115 0.05 -0.53 -16.56
C GLN A 115 1.43 -1.21 -16.41
N MET A 116 1.67 -1.89 -15.28
CA MET A 116 2.92 -2.63 -15.06
C MET A 116 3.05 -3.82 -16.01
N TYR A 117 1.95 -4.52 -16.32
CA TYR A 117 1.94 -5.57 -17.32
C TYR A 117 2.41 -5.03 -18.68
N ASP A 118 1.83 -3.92 -19.14
CA ASP A 118 2.19 -3.30 -20.42
C ASP A 118 3.64 -2.81 -20.44
N LEU A 119 4.06 -2.09 -19.39
CA LEU A 119 5.42 -1.54 -19.28
C LEU A 119 6.51 -2.62 -19.23
N THR A 120 6.19 -3.79 -18.67
CA THR A 120 7.16 -4.89 -18.53
C THR A 120 7.09 -5.91 -19.67
N GLY A 121 6.20 -5.71 -20.64
CA GLY A 121 5.94 -6.69 -21.71
C GLY A 121 5.41 -8.01 -21.16
N GLY A 122 4.50 -7.94 -20.19
CA GLY A 122 3.82 -9.08 -19.59
C GLY A 122 4.60 -9.79 -18.47
N LYS A 123 5.77 -9.29 -18.05
CA LYS A 123 6.57 -9.94 -17.00
C LYS A 123 6.00 -9.74 -15.60
N ILE A 124 5.26 -8.67 -15.36
CA ILE A 124 4.43 -8.50 -14.17
C ILE A 124 2.99 -8.79 -14.61
N ASN A 125 2.42 -9.90 -14.14
CA ASN A 125 1.08 -10.33 -14.51
C ASN A 125 0.31 -10.81 -13.28
N ILE A 126 -0.65 -10.01 -12.83
CA ILE A 126 -1.51 -10.38 -11.69
C ILE A 126 -2.54 -11.46 -12.03
N ALA A 127 -2.74 -11.80 -13.31
CA ALA A 127 -3.61 -12.88 -13.76
C ALA A 127 -2.99 -14.28 -13.59
N MET A 128 -1.83 -14.39 -12.97
CA MET A 128 -1.12 -15.65 -12.75
C MET A 128 -1.64 -16.47 -11.55
N GLY A 129 -2.73 -16.05 -10.91
CA GLY A 129 -3.26 -16.70 -9.70
C GLY A 129 -3.56 -18.18 -9.87
N SER A 130 -4.06 -18.61 -11.03
CA SER A 130 -4.33 -20.03 -11.32
C SER A 130 -3.07 -20.89 -11.25
N VAL A 131 -1.92 -20.40 -11.73
CA VAL A 131 -0.63 -21.09 -11.66
C VAL A 131 -0.01 -20.96 -10.26
N LEU A 132 -0.07 -19.76 -9.68
CA LEU A 132 0.53 -19.49 -8.36
C LEU A 132 -0.22 -20.20 -7.24
N GLY A 133 -1.53 -20.43 -7.39
CA GLY A 133 -2.35 -21.22 -6.46
C GLY A 133 -1.86 -22.68 -6.36
N ILE A 134 -1.52 -23.32 -7.49
CA ILE A 134 -0.95 -24.67 -7.51
C ILE A 134 0.36 -24.68 -6.69
N TRP A 135 1.27 -23.73 -6.92
CA TRP A 135 2.52 -23.65 -6.16
C TRP A 135 2.29 -23.38 -4.68
N HIS A 136 1.26 -22.60 -4.34
CA HIS A 136 0.87 -22.33 -2.96
C HIS A 136 0.44 -23.61 -2.26
N ASP A 137 -0.44 -24.41 -2.88
CA ASP A 137 -0.97 -25.66 -2.33
C ASP A 137 0.14 -26.69 -2.10
N TYR A 138 1.05 -26.85 -3.06
CA TYR A 138 2.20 -27.75 -2.92
C TYR A 138 3.15 -27.30 -1.80
N ARG A 139 3.40 -26.00 -1.66
CA ARG A 139 4.20 -25.45 -0.56
C ARG A 139 3.55 -25.72 0.79
N GLU A 140 2.26 -25.43 0.92
CA GLU A 140 1.53 -25.69 2.17
C GLU A 140 1.51 -27.17 2.54
N ALA A 141 1.34 -28.06 1.57
CA ALA A 141 1.41 -29.49 1.81
C ALA A 141 2.79 -29.89 2.35
N ALA A 142 3.87 -29.38 1.74
CA ALA A 142 5.24 -29.64 2.17
C ALA A 142 5.54 -29.09 3.58
N GLU A 143 5.00 -27.93 3.93
CA GLU A 143 5.17 -27.35 5.27
C GLU A 143 4.42 -28.12 6.36
N LYS A 144 3.26 -28.72 6.03
CA LYS A 144 2.45 -29.52 6.97
C LYS A 144 3.09 -30.87 7.28
N ASP A 145 3.82 -31.44 6.33
CA ASP A 145 4.53 -32.74 6.50
C ASP A 145 5.99 -32.63 6.05
N ALA A 146 6.79 -31.89 6.81
CA ALA A 146 8.22 -31.74 6.56
C ALA A 146 9.02 -33.05 6.71
N SER A 147 8.39 -34.13 7.20
CA SER A 147 9.00 -35.46 7.35
C SER A 147 8.83 -36.35 6.11
N ASP A 148 7.96 -35.96 5.17
CA ASP A 148 7.71 -36.73 3.98
C ASP A 148 8.81 -36.47 2.93
N ALA A 149 9.59 -37.53 2.65
CA ALA A 149 10.64 -37.51 1.63
C ALA A 149 10.06 -37.40 0.19
N ASP A 150 8.75 -37.50 0.04
CA ASP A 150 8.01 -37.42 -1.22
C ASP A 150 7.44 -36.01 -1.54
N ASN A 151 8.08 -34.96 -1.05
CA ASN A 151 7.72 -33.58 -1.48
C ASN A 151 7.88 -33.48 -3.00
N THR A 152 6.76 -33.67 -3.71
CA THR A 152 6.71 -33.61 -5.16
C THR A 152 6.54 -32.17 -5.63
N LEU A 153 7.08 -31.87 -6.81
CA LEU A 153 6.77 -30.62 -7.52
C LEU A 153 5.47 -30.79 -8.31
N PRO A 154 4.75 -29.71 -8.57
CA PRO A 154 3.61 -29.73 -9.50
C PRO A 154 3.99 -30.37 -10.84
N ALA A 155 3.08 -31.15 -11.43
CA ALA A 155 3.30 -31.69 -12.76
C ALA A 155 3.34 -30.56 -13.81
N GLN A 156 4.22 -30.70 -14.80
CA GLN A 156 4.36 -29.69 -15.85
C GLN A 156 3.04 -29.49 -16.61
N GLU A 157 2.32 -30.57 -16.88
CA GLU A 157 1.03 -30.57 -17.57
C GLU A 157 -0.04 -29.80 -16.78
N GLU A 158 -0.02 -29.90 -15.45
CA GLU A 158 -0.92 -29.14 -14.55
C GLU A 158 -0.65 -27.66 -14.63
N LEU A 159 0.63 -27.25 -14.57
CA LEU A 159 1.04 -25.86 -14.70
C LEU A 159 0.72 -25.28 -16.08
N GLU A 160 0.92 -26.05 -17.16
CA GLU A 160 0.62 -25.65 -18.52
C GLU A 160 -0.90 -25.48 -18.76
N ALA A 161 -1.71 -26.33 -18.14
CA ALA A 161 -3.17 -26.20 -18.18
C ALA A 161 -3.62 -24.92 -17.46
N ALA A 162 -3.15 -24.68 -16.24
CA ALA A 162 -3.48 -23.47 -15.47
C ALA A 162 -2.99 -22.19 -16.17
N ALA A 163 -1.86 -22.24 -16.89
CA ALA A 163 -1.33 -21.09 -17.63
C ALA A 163 -2.24 -20.62 -18.79
N GLN A 164 -3.17 -21.44 -19.26
CA GLN A 164 -4.16 -21.04 -20.27
C GLN A 164 -5.14 -19.98 -19.72
N HIS A 165 -5.30 -19.90 -18.39
CA HIS A 165 -6.21 -19.01 -17.67
C HIS A 165 -5.53 -17.76 -17.11
N CYS A 166 -4.35 -17.37 -17.65
CA CYS A 166 -3.52 -16.27 -17.17
C CYS A 166 -3.54 -15.04 -18.09
N ASN A 167 -4.56 -14.89 -18.92
CA ASN A 167 -4.66 -13.76 -19.85
C ASN A 167 -5.19 -12.52 -19.15
N ILE A 168 -4.37 -11.49 -19.01
CA ILE A 168 -4.72 -10.22 -18.34
C ILE A 168 -5.92 -9.51 -19.00
N ASN A 169 -6.21 -9.79 -20.29
CA ASN A 169 -7.34 -9.17 -20.98
C ASN A 169 -8.71 -9.73 -20.54
N ASP A 170 -8.73 -10.84 -19.82
CA ASP A 170 -9.93 -11.39 -19.21
C ASP A 170 -10.29 -10.71 -17.89
N LEU A 171 -9.42 -9.82 -17.38
CA LEU A 171 -9.72 -8.88 -16.31
C LEU A 171 -10.43 -7.65 -16.88
N VAL A 172 -11.73 -7.52 -16.64
CA VAL A 172 -12.55 -6.37 -17.05
C VAL A 172 -12.76 -5.44 -15.86
N ILE A 173 -12.29 -4.20 -15.98
CA ILE A 173 -12.46 -3.13 -14.98
C ILE A 173 -13.47 -2.13 -15.55
N ASN A 174 -14.49 -1.78 -14.77
CA ASN A 174 -15.44 -0.72 -15.07
C ASN A 174 -15.36 0.34 -13.96
N GLU A 175 -14.65 1.45 -14.23
CA GLU A 175 -14.44 2.54 -13.29
C GLU A 175 -15.74 3.25 -12.91
N ASP A 176 -16.64 3.50 -13.87
CA ASP A 176 -17.89 4.20 -13.65
C ASP A 176 -18.83 3.42 -12.71
N ALA A 177 -18.92 2.11 -12.92
CA ALA A 177 -19.72 1.21 -12.09
C ALA A 177 -18.98 0.71 -10.84
N LYS A 178 -17.67 0.97 -10.74
CA LYS A 178 -16.78 0.44 -9.70
C LYS A 178 -16.84 -1.08 -9.60
N THR A 179 -16.79 -1.77 -10.73
CA THR A 179 -16.88 -3.22 -10.77
C THR A 179 -15.67 -3.86 -11.45
N VAL A 180 -15.37 -5.08 -11.01
CA VAL A 180 -14.35 -5.95 -11.58
C VAL A 180 -14.98 -7.27 -11.97
N TYR A 181 -14.65 -7.78 -13.15
CA TYR A 181 -15.13 -9.07 -13.64
C TYR A 181 -13.98 -9.85 -14.29
N LEU A 182 -13.85 -11.11 -13.92
CA LEU A 182 -12.98 -12.06 -14.59
C LEU A 182 -13.84 -12.84 -15.58
N SER A 183 -13.58 -12.67 -16.89
CA SER A 183 -14.42 -13.29 -17.93
C SER A 183 -14.15 -14.80 -18.11
N ASP A 184 -12.93 -15.23 -17.78
CA ASP A 184 -12.55 -16.64 -17.72
C ASP A 184 -12.90 -17.21 -16.32
N PRO A 185 -13.75 -18.27 -16.24
CA PRO A 185 -14.19 -18.84 -14.97
C PRO A 185 -13.06 -19.56 -14.18
N GLU A 186 -11.95 -19.90 -14.84
CA GLU A 186 -10.80 -20.56 -14.22
C GLU A 186 -9.65 -19.58 -13.94
N MET A 187 -9.82 -18.30 -14.30
CA MET A 187 -8.86 -17.24 -13.98
C MET A 187 -8.90 -16.90 -12.49
N SER A 188 -7.73 -16.65 -11.93
CA SER A 188 -7.58 -16.11 -10.59
C SER A 188 -6.54 -14.98 -10.58
N LEU A 189 -6.76 -13.97 -9.76
CA LEU A 189 -5.81 -12.89 -9.52
C LEU A 189 -4.89 -13.25 -8.35
N ASP A 190 -3.60 -13.01 -8.53
CA ASP A 190 -2.61 -12.90 -7.46
C ASP A 190 -1.95 -11.52 -7.55
N VAL A 191 -2.21 -10.69 -6.57
CA VAL A 191 -1.75 -9.30 -6.54
C VAL A 191 -0.45 -9.11 -5.74
N GLY A 192 0.18 -10.18 -5.30
CA GLY A 192 1.39 -10.15 -4.45
C GLY A 192 2.56 -9.38 -5.06
N SER A 193 2.69 -9.37 -6.40
CA SER A 193 3.76 -8.64 -7.11
C SER A 193 3.58 -7.11 -7.10
N VAL A 194 2.39 -6.59 -6.84
CA VAL A 194 2.05 -5.15 -6.92
C VAL A 194 1.45 -4.64 -5.61
N GLY A 195 0.57 -5.43 -4.98
CA GLY A 195 -0.32 -4.99 -3.91
C GLY A 195 0.41 -4.44 -2.68
N LYS A 196 1.46 -5.13 -2.19
CA LYS A 196 2.23 -4.64 -1.03
C LYS A 196 2.91 -3.30 -1.30
N GLY A 197 3.58 -3.17 -2.43
CA GLY A 197 4.25 -1.92 -2.81
C GLY A 197 3.27 -0.76 -2.98
N TYR A 198 2.13 -1.02 -3.62
CA TYR A 198 1.07 -0.03 -3.78
C TYR A 198 0.46 0.39 -2.44
N ALA A 199 0.15 -0.56 -1.57
CA ALA A 199 -0.38 -0.28 -0.23
C ALA A 199 0.57 0.60 0.57
N VAL A 200 1.87 0.27 0.59
CA VAL A 200 2.90 1.07 1.29
C VAL A 200 2.94 2.50 0.77
N GLU A 201 2.95 2.69 -0.54
CA GLU A 201 2.92 4.03 -1.15
C GLU A 201 1.69 4.84 -0.71
N MET A 202 0.50 4.23 -0.75
CA MET A 202 -0.74 4.92 -0.37
C MET A 202 -0.77 5.24 1.13
N VAL A 203 -0.32 4.33 1.97
CA VAL A 203 -0.23 4.53 3.42
C VAL A 203 0.79 5.61 3.76
N CYS A 204 1.93 5.65 3.09
CA CYS A 204 2.93 6.70 3.26
C CYS A 204 2.38 8.08 2.87
N ARG A 205 1.66 8.19 1.75
CA ARG A 205 0.99 9.44 1.34
C ARG A 205 -0.06 9.90 2.36
N ALA A 206 -0.85 8.97 2.88
CA ALA A 206 -1.83 9.28 3.92
C ALA A 206 -1.16 9.72 5.24
N ALA A 207 -0.06 9.07 5.63
CA ALA A 207 0.73 9.45 6.80
C ALA A 207 1.37 10.84 6.64
N GLU A 208 1.91 11.15 5.46
CA GLU A 208 2.43 12.48 5.12
C GLU A 208 1.36 13.55 5.22
N ALA A 209 0.17 13.31 4.69
CA ALA A 209 -0.97 14.20 4.80
C ALA A 209 -1.43 14.44 6.25
N ARG A 210 -1.16 13.50 7.17
CA ARG A 210 -1.38 13.63 8.61
C ARG A 210 -0.21 14.31 9.36
N GLY A 211 0.87 14.69 8.65
CA GLY A 211 2.02 15.41 9.20
C GLY A 211 3.27 14.56 9.44
N LEU A 212 3.30 13.28 9.10
CA LEU A 212 4.49 12.43 9.19
C LEU A 212 5.44 12.74 8.02
N THR A 213 6.35 13.69 8.20
CA THR A 213 7.23 14.20 7.13
C THR A 213 8.62 13.56 7.11
N SER A 214 8.97 12.78 8.13
CA SER A 214 10.30 12.14 8.23
C SER A 214 10.14 10.73 8.78
N ALA A 215 10.03 9.76 7.89
CA ALA A 215 9.86 8.37 8.27
C ALA A 215 10.47 7.41 7.23
N LEU A 216 10.66 6.16 7.67
CA LEU A 216 10.94 4.99 6.85
C LEU A 216 9.89 3.93 7.20
N VAL A 217 9.21 3.41 6.19
CA VAL A 217 8.25 2.31 6.33
C VAL A 217 8.78 1.15 5.49
N SER A 218 9.00 0.00 6.13
CA SER A 218 9.43 -1.24 5.48
C SER A 218 8.41 -2.33 5.74
N VAL A 219 7.87 -2.93 4.69
CA VAL A 219 6.90 -4.03 4.72
C VAL A 219 7.49 -5.22 3.97
N GLY A 220 7.92 -6.25 4.71
CA GLY A 220 8.48 -7.46 4.12
C GLY A 220 9.98 -7.39 3.80
N GLY A 221 10.71 -6.45 4.41
CA GLY A 221 12.16 -6.36 4.27
C GLY A 221 12.63 -5.36 3.25
#